data_e7329cb6b1b21cf76d355edee96b8960
#
_entry.id   e7329cb6b1b21cf76d355edee96b8960
#
_cell.length_a   1.000
_cell.length_b   1.000
_cell.length_c   1.000
_cell.angle_alpha   90.00
_cell.angle_beta   90.00
_cell.angle_gamma   90.00
#
_symmetry.space_group_name_H-M   'P 1'
#
loop_
_entity.id
_entity.type
_entity.pdbx_description
1 polymer ?
#
loop_
_entity_poly.entity_id
_entity_poly.type
_entity_poly.pdbx_seq_one_letter_code
_entity_poly.pdbx_strand_id
1 'polypeptide(L)'
;MRLFFWISTLVNLTIPGTGFALIGAYRHAVATHCLFVLSVVMVCWSRWIFEPEGWLALLLLFLVLHTVSIYHLPSVMKHRTPGWRWRNIGIALAFVSVVLGAVYYGFMTKDRWLGLHIFYVPSQSMQPTLMPGDFILIDTWAYGNAAPEYGDIAVFTRASRPEYLV
;
A
#
# COMPACT_ATOMS: atom_id res chain seq x y z
N MET A 1 -24.66 -21.68 3.28
CA MET A 1 -23.36 -21.74 3.97
C MET A 1 -22.15 -21.68 3.01
N ARG A 2 -22.11 -22.51 1.97
CA ARG A 2 -21.00 -22.48 0.97
C ARG A 2 -20.85 -21.15 0.24
N LEU A 3 -21.96 -20.56 -0.25
CA LEU A 3 -21.94 -19.28 -0.95
C LEU A 3 -21.38 -18.13 -0.07
N PHE A 4 -21.80 -18.06 1.19
CA PHE A 4 -21.32 -17.05 2.13
C PHE A 4 -19.81 -17.18 2.40
N PHE A 5 -19.30 -18.41 2.49
CA PHE A 5 -17.87 -18.69 2.60
C PHE A 5 -17.10 -18.15 1.39
N TRP A 6 -17.55 -18.51 0.16
CA TRP A 6 -16.88 -18.05 -1.06
C TRP A 6 -16.88 -16.54 -1.22
N ILE A 7 -18.00 -15.88 -0.90
CA ILE A 7 -18.10 -14.42 -0.94
C ILE A 7 -17.14 -13.78 0.10
N SER A 8 -17.12 -14.29 1.32
CA SER A 8 -16.20 -13.78 2.35
C SER A 8 -14.73 -13.96 1.94
N THR A 9 -14.39 -15.06 1.28
CA THR A 9 -13.05 -15.32 0.75
C THR A 9 -12.70 -14.37 -0.39
N LEU A 10 -13.59 -14.19 -1.37
CA LEU A 10 -13.39 -13.28 -2.50
C LEU A 10 -13.19 -11.83 -2.04
N VAL A 11 -14.03 -11.37 -1.13
CA VAL A 11 -13.92 -10.01 -0.59
C VAL A 11 -12.63 -9.84 0.23
N ASN A 12 -12.18 -10.88 0.91
CA ASN A 12 -10.92 -10.86 1.64
C ASN A 12 -9.68 -10.84 0.72
N LEU A 13 -9.82 -11.33 -0.52
CA LEU A 13 -8.78 -11.22 -1.55
C LEU A 13 -8.59 -9.79 -2.06
N THR A 14 -9.66 -8.99 -2.13
CA THR A 14 -9.58 -7.61 -2.61
C THR A 14 -8.97 -6.67 -1.57
N ILE A 15 -9.42 -6.77 -0.31
CA ILE A 15 -8.90 -5.98 0.81
C ILE A 15 -8.68 -6.92 1.99
N PRO A 16 -7.43 -7.11 2.44
CA PRO A 16 -7.10 -7.98 3.58
C PRO A 16 -7.90 -7.62 4.82
N GLY A 17 -8.59 -8.60 5.38
CA GLY A 17 -9.41 -8.43 6.60
C GLY A 17 -10.90 -8.25 6.35
N THR A 18 -11.35 -7.87 5.15
CA THR A 18 -12.78 -7.61 4.89
C THR A 18 -13.63 -8.87 5.05
N GLY A 19 -13.13 -10.04 4.64
CA GLY A 19 -13.80 -11.32 4.87
C GLY A 19 -14.05 -11.61 6.35
N PHE A 20 -13.11 -11.28 7.23
CA PHE A 20 -13.27 -11.39 8.67
C PHE A 20 -14.31 -10.39 9.21
N ALA A 21 -14.39 -9.19 8.65
CA ALA A 21 -15.41 -8.21 9.04
C ALA A 21 -16.82 -8.72 8.70
N LEU A 22 -17.02 -9.32 7.52
CA LEU A 22 -18.30 -9.89 7.11
C LEU A 22 -18.80 -11.00 8.06
N ILE A 23 -17.90 -11.84 8.57
CA ILE A 23 -18.25 -12.89 9.55
C ILE A 23 -18.31 -12.37 10.99
N GLY A 24 -18.13 -11.06 11.22
CA GLY A 24 -18.15 -10.42 12.53
C GLY A 24 -16.89 -10.67 13.38
N ALA A 25 -15.78 -11.07 12.75
CA ALA A 25 -14.49 -11.28 13.40
C ALA A 25 -13.63 -10.00 13.34
N TYR A 26 -14.12 -8.90 13.88
CA TYR A 26 -13.54 -7.55 13.69
C TYR A 26 -12.09 -7.42 14.14
N ARG A 27 -11.71 -8.10 15.24
CA ARG A 27 -10.31 -8.10 15.72
C ARG A 27 -9.37 -8.70 14.67
N HIS A 28 -9.77 -9.79 14.00
CA HIS A 28 -9.00 -10.40 12.93
C HIS A 28 -8.96 -9.50 11.69
N ALA A 29 -10.07 -8.83 11.36
CA ALA A 29 -10.12 -7.87 10.25
C ALA A 29 -9.10 -6.75 10.42
N VAL A 30 -9.12 -6.10 11.59
CA VAL A 30 -8.19 -5.00 11.91
C VAL A 30 -6.74 -5.52 11.97
N ALA A 31 -6.49 -6.63 12.67
CA ALA A 31 -5.14 -7.17 12.80
C ALA A 31 -4.51 -7.53 11.45
N THR A 32 -5.26 -8.20 10.55
CA THR A 32 -4.78 -8.56 9.20
C THR A 32 -4.45 -7.31 8.38
N HIS A 33 -5.32 -6.30 8.45
CA HIS A 33 -5.10 -5.06 7.70
C HIS A 33 -3.93 -4.24 8.27
N CYS A 34 -3.84 -4.10 9.59
CA CYS A 34 -2.70 -3.42 10.24
C CYS A 34 -1.38 -4.11 9.92
N LEU A 35 -1.33 -5.45 9.92
CA LEU A 35 -0.13 -6.20 9.57
C LEU A 35 0.30 -5.93 8.11
N PHE A 36 -0.67 -5.87 7.19
CA PHE A 36 -0.41 -5.53 5.79
C PHE A 36 0.16 -4.11 5.65
N VAL A 37 -0.51 -3.12 6.25
CA VAL A 37 -0.04 -1.71 6.21
C VAL A 37 1.34 -1.56 6.83
N LEU A 38 1.58 -2.21 7.98
CA LEU A 38 2.88 -2.19 8.64
C LEU A 38 3.99 -2.74 7.74
N SER A 39 3.72 -3.84 7.01
CA SER A 39 4.68 -4.43 6.06
C SER A 39 5.06 -3.44 4.95
N VAL A 40 4.08 -2.75 4.38
CA VAL A 40 4.32 -1.73 3.34
C VAL A 40 5.15 -0.57 3.91
N VAL A 41 4.76 -0.06 5.08
CA VAL A 41 5.47 1.05 5.74
C VAL A 41 6.92 0.66 6.04
N MET A 42 7.16 -0.54 6.54
CA MET A 42 8.52 -1.02 6.85
C MET A 42 9.42 -1.09 5.62
N VAL A 43 8.91 -1.60 4.49
CA VAL A 43 9.68 -1.66 3.23
C VAL A 43 9.96 -0.26 2.68
N CYS A 44 9.00 0.67 2.79
CA CYS A 44 9.21 2.06 2.37
C CYS A 44 10.22 2.79 3.27
N TRP A 45 10.11 2.64 4.59
CA TRP A 45 11.02 3.34 5.54
C TRP A 45 12.43 2.78 5.55
N SER A 46 12.60 1.47 5.28
CA SER A 46 13.92 0.87 5.09
C SER A 46 14.59 1.27 3.76
N ARG A 47 13.91 2.03 2.91
CA ARG A 47 14.34 2.39 1.54
C ARG A 47 14.47 1.20 0.58
N TRP A 48 14.08 0.03 1.01
CA TRP A 48 14.10 -1.17 0.17
C TRP A 48 13.16 -1.07 -1.04
N ILE A 49 12.18 -0.17 -0.98
CA ILE A 49 11.26 0.12 -2.11
C ILE A 49 12.00 0.61 -3.38
N PHE A 50 13.22 1.15 -3.24
CA PHE A 50 14.03 1.60 -4.38
C PHE A 50 14.81 0.46 -5.04
N GLU A 51 14.88 -0.70 -4.40
CA GLU A 51 15.58 -1.88 -4.87
C GLU A 51 14.58 -2.91 -5.45
N PRO A 52 14.94 -3.68 -6.50
CA PRO A 52 14.08 -4.74 -7.06
C PRO A 52 13.66 -5.78 -6.01
N GLU A 53 14.56 -6.09 -5.07
CA GLU A 53 14.34 -7.03 -3.96
C GLU A 53 13.23 -6.56 -3.01
N GLY A 54 13.10 -5.26 -2.82
CA GLY A 54 12.03 -4.67 -2.01
C GLY A 54 10.64 -4.87 -2.63
N TRP A 55 10.52 -4.75 -3.93
CA TRP A 55 9.28 -5.07 -4.65
C TRP A 55 8.94 -6.57 -4.57
N LEU A 56 9.96 -7.42 -4.71
CA LEU A 56 9.77 -8.86 -4.53
C LEU A 56 9.35 -9.19 -3.10
N ALA A 57 9.97 -8.57 -2.10
CA ALA A 57 9.59 -8.74 -0.70
C ALA A 57 8.15 -8.32 -0.44
N LEU A 58 7.69 -7.18 -0.97
CA LEU A 58 6.29 -6.75 -0.88
C LEU A 58 5.33 -7.75 -1.52
N LEU A 59 5.67 -8.25 -2.71
CA LEU A 59 4.85 -9.26 -3.39
C LEU A 59 4.76 -10.55 -2.56
N LEU A 60 5.87 -11.05 -2.05
CA LEU A 60 5.89 -12.25 -1.21
C LEU A 60 5.12 -12.05 0.09
N LEU A 61 5.29 -10.92 0.78
CA LEU A 61 4.52 -10.59 1.98
C LEU A 61 3.02 -10.52 1.69
N PHE A 62 2.64 -9.88 0.59
CA PHE A 62 1.25 -9.83 0.14
C PHE A 62 0.68 -11.24 -0.07
N LEU A 63 1.38 -12.11 -0.80
CA LEU A 63 0.96 -13.48 -1.05
C LEU A 63 0.85 -14.30 0.24
N VAL A 64 1.83 -14.19 1.13
CA VAL A 64 1.84 -14.91 2.43
C VAL A 64 0.67 -14.44 3.29
N LEU A 65 0.48 -13.13 3.46
CA LEU A 65 -0.60 -12.59 4.28
C LEU A 65 -1.98 -12.97 3.75
N HIS A 66 -2.17 -12.95 2.41
CA HIS A 66 -3.40 -13.39 1.79
C HIS A 66 -3.64 -14.89 1.98
N THR A 67 -2.63 -15.72 1.75
CA THR A 67 -2.72 -17.17 1.92
C THR A 67 -3.05 -17.53 3.37
N VAL A 68 -2.34 -16.94 4.34
CA VAL A 68 -2.60 -17.15 5.77
C VAL A 68 -4.01 -16.69 6.14
N SER A 69 -4.43 -15.52 5.64
CA SER A 69 -5.76 -14.97 5.91
C SER A 69 -6.87 -15.89 5.37
N ILE A 70 -6.73 -16.40 4.14
CA ILE A 70 -7.68 -17.34 3.52
C ILE A 70 -7.71 -18.66 4.28
N TYR A 71 -6.54 -19.19 4.64
CA TYR A 71 -6.43 -20.45 5.38
C TYR A 71 -7.05 -20.36 6.79
N HIS A 72 -6.92 -19.20 7.42
CA HIS A 72 -7.44 -18.97 8.78
C HIS A 72 -8.94 -18.67 8.82
N LEU A 73 -9.51 -18.15 7.73
CA LEU A 73 -10.92 -17.75 7.65
C LEU A 73 -11.90 -18.90 8.00
N PRO A 74 -11.76 -20.14 7.46
CA PRO A 74 -12.64 -21.25 7.82
C PRO A 74 -12.60 -21.61 9.30
N SER A 75 -11.42 -21.56 9.89
CA SER A 75 -11.21 -21.85 11.33
C SER A 75 -11.96 -20.86 12.22
N VAL A 76 -11.89 -19.58 11.89
CA VAL A 76 -12.63 -18.51 12.60
C VAL A 76 -14.13 -18.64 12.37
N MET A 77 -14.57 -19.04 11.17
CA MET A 77 -15.98 -19.25 10.84
C MET A 77 -16.63 -20.38 11.64
N LYS A 78 -15.90 -21.46 11.98
CA LYS A 78 -16.43 -22.59 12.77
C LYS A 78 -16.94 -22.16 14.15
N HIS A 79 -16.36 -21.12 14.74
CA HIS A 79 -16.71 -20.61 16.06
C HIS A 79 -17.74 -19.47 16.02
N ARG A 80 -18.36 -19.24 14.86
CA ARG A 80 -19.31 -18.15 14.65
C ARG A 80 -20.56 -18.68 13.95
N THR A 81 -21.69 -17.98 14.13
CA THR A 81 -22.91 -18.27 13.37
C THR A 81 -22.79 -17.61 11.99
N PRO A 82 -22.43 -18.39 10.93
CA PRO A 82 -22.29 -17.82 9.60
C PRO A 82 -23.68 -17.43 9.05
N GLY A 83 -23.77 -16.23 8.54
CA GLY A 83 -25.01 -15.75 7.93
C GLY A 83 -24.99 -14.27 7.61
N TRP A 84 -25.88 -13.88 6.71
CA TRP A 84 -26.05 -12.50 6.31
C TRP A 84 -26.70 -11.69 7.46
N ARG A 85 -25.86 -10.99 8.22
CA ARG A 85 -26.33 -10.04 9.23
C ARG A 85 -26.10 -8.62 8.71
N TRP A 86 -27.15 -7.85 8.58
CA TRP A 86 -27.09 -6.46 8.09
C TRP A 86 -26.05 -5.62 8.85
N ARG A 87 -25.93 -5.83 10.15
CA ARG A 87 -24.90 -5.18 10.98
C ARG A 87 -23.49 -5.50 10.49
N ASN A 88 -23.17 -6.76 10.19
CA ASN A 88 -21.84 -7.17 9.74
C ASN A 88 -21.55 -6.63 8.34
N ILE A 89 -22.55 -6.58 7.47
CA ILE A 89 -22.44 -5.97 6.13
C ILE A 89 -22.17 -4.48 6.27
N GLY A 90 -22.92 -3.77 7.11
CA GLY A 90 -22.70 -2.34 7.37
C GLY A 90 -21.30 -2.05 7.92
N ILE A 91 -20.82 -2.86 8.88
CA ILE A 91 -19.47 -2.73 9.44
C ILE A 91 -18.39 -3.07 8.40
N ALA A 92 -18.59 -4.10 7.55
CA ALA A 92 -17.64 -4.41 6.49
C ALA A 92 -17.57 -3.29 5.44
N LEU A 93 -18.70 -2.72 5.05
CA LEU A 93 -18.74 -1.55 4.16
C LEU A 93 -18.05 -0.33 4.78
N ALA A 94 -18.30 -0.04 6.05
CA ALA A 94 -17.64 1.04 6.78
C ALA A 94 -16.12 0.79 6.86
N PHE A 95 -15.70 -0.45 7.15
CA PHE A 95 -14.29 -0.84 7.16
C PHE A 95 -13.62 -0.59 5.80
N VAL A 96 -14.25 -1.05 4.70
CA VAL A 96 -13.75 -0.81 3.34
C VAL A 96 -13.65 0.68 3.04
N SER A 97 -14.66 1.46 3.38
CA SER A 97 -14.67 2.92 3.14
C SER A 97 -13.54 3.63 3.90
N VAL A 98 -13.32 3.25 5.16
CA VAL A 98 -12.21 3.79 5.98
C VAL A 98 -10.86 3.40 5.39
N VAL A 99 -10.70 2.15 4.98
CA VAL A 99 -9.45 1.65 4.36
C VAL A 99 -9.17 2.39 3.05
N LEU A 100 -10.16 2.52 2.16
CA LEU A 100 -10.00 3.24 0.90
C LEU A 100 -9.69 4.72 1.12
N GLY A 101 -10.37 5.35 2.08
CA GLY A 101 -10.09 6.73 2.47
C GLY A 101 -8.67 6.92 3.02
N ALA A 102 -8.21 5.99 3.88
CA ALA A 102 -6.86 6.00 4.43
C ALA A 102 -5.80 5.76 3.34
N VAL A 103 -6.04 4.83 2.42
CA VAL A 103 -5.14 4.57 1.26
C VAL A 103 -5.07 5.81 0.37
N TYR A 104 -6.21 6.40 0.05
CA TYR A 104 -6.26 7.63 -0.76
C TYR A 104 -5.48 8.78 -0.09
N TYR A 105 -5.76 9.04 1.19
CA TYR A 105 -5.07 10.07 1.96
C TYR A 105 -3.57 9.79 2.08
N GLY A 106 -3.21 8.54 2.39
CA GLY A 106 -1.81 8.11 2.46
C GLY A 106 -1.08 8.26 1.13
N PHE A 107 -1.74 7.93 0.01
CA PHE A 107 -1.17 8.12 -1.31
C PHE A 107 -0.98 9.61 -1.66
N MET A 108 -1.92 10.47 -1.30
CA MET A 108 -1.81 11.92 -1.53
C MET A 108 -0.73 12.60 -0.69
N THR A 109 -0.40 12.02 0.47
CA THR A 109 0.59 12.58 1.40
C THR A 109 1.88 11.74 1.52
N LYS A 110 2.10 10.80 0.58
CA LYS A 110 3.21 9.84 0.59
C LYS A 110 4.60 10.48 0.67
N ASP A 111 4.75 11.66 0.09
CA ASP A 111 5.98 12.46 0.13
C ASP A 111 6.37 12.88 1.56
N ARG A 112 5.39 13.15 2.41
CA ARG A 112 5.59 13.62 3.78
C ARG A 112 5.96 12.49 4.75
N TRP A 113 5.30 11.32 4.62
CA TRP A 113 5.42 10.24 5.61
C TRP A 113 6.15 9.00 5.11
N LEU A 114 6.28 8.81 3.80
CA LEU A 114 7.10 7.75 3.19
C LEU A 114 8.36 8.30 2.53
N GLY A 115 8.41 9.60 2.25
CA GLY A 115 9.51 10.21 1.53
C GLY A 115 9.56 9.78 0.06
N LEU A 116 8.41 9.46 -0.55
CA LEU A 116 8.31 8.97 -1.91
C LEU A 116 7.56 9.95 -2.79
N HIS A 117 8.14 10.33 -3.92
CA HIS A 117 7.44 11.13 -4.93
C HIS A 117 7.65 10.55 -6.32
N ILE A 118 6.62 10.65 -7.17
CA ILE A 118 6.67 10.19 -8.54
C ILE A 118 6.64 11.41 -9.46
N PHE A 119 7.66 11.53 -10.32
CA PHE A 119 7.72 12.56 -11.35
C PHE A 119 7.59 11.96 -12.73
N TYR A 120 6.93 12.74 -13.60
CA TYR A 120 6.89 12.48 -15.02
C TYR A 120 8.02 13.25 -15.70
N VAL A 121 8.74 12.61 -16.62
CA VAL A 121 9.82 13.23 -17.40
C VAL A 121 9.25 13.82 -18.70
N PRO A 122 9.08 15.16 -18.82
CA PRO A 122 8.43 15.76 -19.98
C PRO A 122 9.38 16.09 -21.14
N SER A 123 10.71 16.13 -20.91
CA SER A 123 11.69 16.67 -21.85
C SER A 123 12.83 15.73 -22.15
N GLN A 124 13.60 16.03 -23.23
CA GLN A 124 14.75 15.24 -23.68
C GLN A 124 16.06 15.66 -23.01
N SER A 125 16.04 16.62 -22.06
CA SER A 125 17.27 17.18 -21.48
C SER A 125 18.13 16.19 -20.72
N MET A 126 17.55 15.06 -20.28
CA MET A 126 18.25 14.00 -19.53
C MET A 126 18.54 12.75 -20.38
N GLN A 127 18.33 12.81 -21.69
CA GLN A 127 18.67 11.67 -22.55
C GLN A 127 20.19 11.44 -22.59
N PRO A 128 20.62 10.17 -22.71
CA PRO A 128 19.82 8.94 -22.77
C PRO A 128 19.43 8.35 -21.41
N THR A 129 19.80 8.98 -20.30
CA THR A 129 19.63 8.43 -18.94
C THR A 129 18.14 8.37 -18.54
N LEU A 130 17.37 9.41 -18.85
CA LEU A 130 15.91 9.46 -18.67
C LEU A 130 15.26 9.84 -19.99
N MET A 131 14.23 9.12 -20.37
CA MET A 131 13.51 9.35 -21.62
C MET A 131 12.24 10.17 -21.39
N PRO A 132 11.82 11.02 -22.33
CA PRO A 132 10.51 11.65 -22.27
C PRO A 132 9.41 10.60 -22.18
N GLY A 133 8.50 10.74 -21.24
CA GLY A 133 7.44 9.78 -20.98
C GLY A 133 7.71 8.86 -19.79
N ASP A 134 8.94 8.80 -19.29
CA ASP A 134 9.27 8.01 -18.11
C ASP A 134 8.60 8.56 -16.85
N PHE A 135 8.28 7.65 -15.94
CA PHE A 135 7.92 7.98 -14.56
C PHE A 135 9.04 7.52 -13.65
N ILE A 136 9.57 8.45 -12.87
CA ILE A 136 10.65 8.19 -11.92
C ILE A 136 10.12 8.26 -10.48
N LEU A 137 10.53 7.29 -9.66
CA LEU A 137 10.29 7.31 -8.23
C LEU A 137 11.52 7.91 -7.53
N ILE A 138 11.32 8.96 -6.77
CA ILE A 138 12.40 9.64 -6.05
C ILE A 138 12.24 9.51 -4.54
N ASP A 139 13.38 9.51 -3.85
CA ASP A 139 13.47 9.64 -2.40
C ASP A 139 13.55 11.11 -2.01
N THR A 140 12.47 11.66 -1.43
CA THR A 140 12.44 13.06 -1.00
C THR A 140 13.23 13.31 0.29
N TRP A 141 13.71 12.25 0.96
CA TRP A 141 14.50 12.35 2.19
C TRP A 141 16.00 12.08 1.98
N ALA A 142 16.39 11.66 0.76
CA ALA A 142 17.77 11.28 0.45
C ALA A 142 18.81 12.34 0.90
N TYR A 143 18.49 13.62 0.67
CA TYR A 143 19.39 14.73 0.99
C TYR A 143 18.98 15.52 2.23
N GLY A 144 18.17 14.95 3.13
CA GLY A 144 17.78 15.61 4.37
C GLY A 144 18.96 15.89 5.30
N ASN A 145 19.99 15.01 5.30
CA ASN A 145 21.17 15.10 6.15
C ASN A 145 22.50 14.96 5.38
N ALA A 146 22.47 14.83 4.07
CA ALA A 146 23.65 14.67 3.23
C ALA A 146 23.54 15.55 1.98
N ALA A 147 24.67 15.99 1.44
CA ALA A 147 24.70 16.65 0.14
C ALA A 147 24.72 15.61 -0.99
N PRO A 148 24.21 15.94 -2.19
CA PRO A 148 24.33 15.08 -3.36
C PRO A 148 25.80 14.77 -3.67
N GLU A 149 26.08 13.54 -4.07
CA GLU A 149 27.41 13.09 -4.49
C GLU A 149 27.55 13.16 -6.01
N TYR A 150 28.81 13.04 -6.49
CA TYR A 150 29.05 13.01 -7.92
C TYR A 150 28.47 11.73 -8.55
N GLY A 151 27.62 11.93 -9.56
CA GLY A 151 26.90 10.84 -10.24
C GLY A 151 25.44 10.69 -9.80
N ASP A 152 25.01 11.36 -8.75
CA ASP A 152 23.61 11.37 -8.32
C ASP A 152 22.72 12.13 -9.32
N ILE A 153 21.52 11.62 -9.53
CA ILE A 153 20.45 12.36 -10.21
C ILE A 153 19.59 13.03 -9.14
N ALA A 154 19.82 14.32 -8.93
CA ALA A 154 19.10 15.08 -7.92
C ALA A 154 17.94 15.87 -8.55
N VAL A 155 16.76 15.79 -7.93
CA VAL A 155 15.59 16.62 -8.28
C VAL A 155 15.52 17.78 -7.29
N PHE A 156 15.46 19.00 -7.78
CA PHE A 156 15.43 20.21 -6.95
C PHE A 156 14.42 21.23 -7.47
N THR A 157 13.94 22.07 -6.57
CA THR A 157 13.03 23.17 -6.92
C THR A 157 13.84 24.45 -7.14
N ARG A 158 13.71 25.07 -8.29
CA ARG A 158 14.38 26.36 -8.58
C ARG A 158 13.72 27.49 -7.79
N ALA A 159 14.49 28.23 -7.02
CA ALA A 159 13.97 29.33 -6.19
C ALA A 159 13.22 30.42 -6.99
N SER A 160 13.60 30.67 -8.27
CA SER A 160 12.95 31.64 -9.15
C SER A 160 11.64 31.17 -9.79
N ARG A 161 11.38 29.85 -9.78
CA ARG A 161 10.18 29.22 -10.36
C ARG A 161 9.86 27.96 -9.54
N PRO A 162 9.23 28.11 -8.37
CA PRO A 162 9.00 26.98 -7.46
C PRO A 162 8.03 25.93 -8.04
N GLU A 163 7.26 26.25 -9.06
CA GLU A 163 6.35 25.32 -9.75
C GLU A 163 7.05 24.39 -10.75
N TYR A 164 8.31 24.66 -11.13
CA TYR A 164 9.08 23.82 -12.05
C TYR A 164 10.17 23.05 -11.31
N LEU A 165 10.13 21.73 -11.42
CA LEU A 165 11.20 20.84 -11.02
C LEU A 165 12.16 20.63 -12.20
N VAL A 166 13.44 20.78 -11.96
CA VAL A 166 14.48 20.64 -12.97
C VAL A 166 15.40 19.48 -12.58
#